data_611f385add3311fdbcd39b30387d3d75
#
_entry.id   611f385add3311fdbcd39b30387d3d75
#
_cell.length_a   1.000
_cell.length_b   1.000
_cell.length_c   1.000
_cell.angle_alpha   90.00
_cell.angle_beta   90.00
_cell.angle_gamma   90.00
#
_symmetry.space_group_name_H-M   'P 1'
#
loop_
_entity.id
_entity.type
_entity.pdbx_description
1 polymer ?
#
loop_
_entity_poly.entity_id
_entity_poly.type
_entity_poly.pdbx_seq_one_letter_code
_entity_poly.pdbx_strand_id
1 'polypeptide(L)'
;MKKLFLFLTVLSSALTGYSQTDSTILHYKYIEDKDMINICELSDIQIQKIYCEDTLLKGKVFNFIIKEFKKGKINSTINLNITAQKQRFPFVMNGDTMFYEIAFTDKTGFGDATKSVSITFAGILKQDKFKLKIGYPGLNTATELKGKSNYSLRLANSCSDNKIKVPINKPYPILAYSPPFDTGSNVQSYCLLGEENIHDWYSKFKVKHYYAIYVEIK
;
A
#
# COMPACT_ATOMS: atom_id res chain seq x y z
N MET A 1 48.97 28.81 -7.45
CA MET A 1 47.66 28.61 -8.11
C MET A 1 47.27 27.16 -8.41
N LYS A 2 48.18 26.26 -8.81
CA LYS A 2 47.87 24.86 -9.10
C LYS A 2 47.35 24.04 -7.88
N LYS A 3 47.80 24.32 -6.66
CA LYS A 3 47.38 23.61 -5.44
C LYS A 3 45.97 24.00 -4.96
N LEU A 4 45.52 25.18 -5.28
CA LEU A 4 44.14 25.63 -4.94
C LEU A 4 43.07 24.97 -5.81
N PHE A 5 43.42 24.68 -7.06
CA PHE A 5 42.52 24.01 -8.00
C PHE A 5 42.26 22.53 -7.66
N LEU A 6 43.27 21.86 -7.08
CA LEU A 6 43.14 20.45 -6.69
C LEU A 6 42.22 20.31 -5.46
N PHE A 7 42.22 21.30 -4.55
CA PHE A 7 41.37 21.29 -3.37
C PHE A 7 39.89 21.54 -3.68
N LEU A 8 39.61 22.38 -4.71
CA LEU A 8 38.23 22.63 -5.15
C LEU A 8 37.61 21.40 -5.86
N THR A 9 38.40 20.63 -6.61
CA THR A 9 37.91 19.43 -7.30
C THR A 9 37.63 18.27 -6.34
N VAL A 10 38.36 18.15 -5.23
CA VAL A 10 38.07 17.14 -4.20
C VAL A 10 36.85 17.52 -3.37
N LEU A 11 36.61 18.82 -3.14
CA LEU A 11 35.42 19.29 -2.42
C LEU A 11 34.14 19.13 -3.23
N SER A 12 34.19 19.30 -4.55
CA SER A 12 33.02 19.10 -5.43
C SER A 12 32.61 17.64 -5.59
N SER A 13 33.55 16.69 -5.52
CA SER A 13 33.24 15.26 -5.55
C SER A 13 32.66 14.72 -4.23
N ALA A 14 32.91 15.40 -3.10
CA ALA A 14 32.32 15.04 -1.81
C ALA A 14 30.87 15.48 -1.66
N LEU A 15 30.40 16.42 -2.48
CA LEU A 15 29.02 16.96 -2.43
C LEU A 15 28.02 16.23 -3.33
N THR A 16 28.49 15.33 -4.21
CA THR A 16 27.62 14.40 -4.93
C THR A 16 27.36 13.12 -4.14
N GLY A 17 27.09 13.25 -2.85
CA GLY A 17 26.42 12.21 -2.09
C GLY A 17 25.05 12.03 -2.72
N TYR A 18 24.91 11.14 -3.68
CA TYR A 18 23.64 10.64 -4.13
C TYR A 18 22.90 10.21 -2.88
N SER A 19 21.86 10.95 -2.51
CA SER A 19 20.90 10.47 -1.54
C SER A 19 20.30 9.20 -2.15
N GLN A 20 20.93 8.07 -1.85
CA GLN A 20 20.38 6.78 -2.17
C GLN A 20 19.09 6.70 -1.37
N THR A 21 17.97 6.96 -2.04
CA THR A 21 16.66 6.81 -1.41
C THR A 21 16.55 5.34 -1.03
N ASP A 22 16.65 5.07 0.26
CA ASP A 22 16.42 3.74 0.77
C ASP A 22 15.12 3.20 0.21
N SER A 23 15.14 1.98 -0.24
CA SER A 23 13.96 1.33 -0.82
C SER A 23 13.87 -0.09 -0.33
N THR A 24 12.67 -0.58 -0.17
CA THR A 24 12.38 -1.96 0.21
C THR A 24 11.61 -2.67 -0.91
N ILE A 25 11.60 -3.99 -0.84
CA ILE A 25 10.82 -4.83 -1.76
C ILE A 25 9.60 -5.37 -1.03
N LEU A 26 8.42 -5.05 -1.55
CA LEU A 26 7.17 -5.68 -1.15
C LEU A 26 6.87 -6.82 -2.11
N HIS A 27 6.54 -7.97 -1.57
CA HIS A 27 6.16 -9.15 -2.33
C HIS A 27 4.64 -9.30 -2.34
N TYR A 28 4.10 -9.75 -3.46
CA TYR A 28 2.69 -10.09 -3.58
C TYR A 28 2.49 -11.57 -3.31
N LYS A 29 1.44 -11.90 -2.55
CA LYS A 29 1.06 -13.28 -2.31
C LYS A 29 -0.37 -13.50 -2.76
N TYR A 30 -0.54 -14.40 -3.72
CA TYR A 30 -1.87 -14.85 -4.15
C TYR A 30 -2.47 -15.79 -3.11
N ILE A 31 -3.79 -15.85 -3.09
CA ILE A 31 -4.50 -16.88 -2.34
C ILE A 31 -4.34 -18.17 -3.13
N GLU A 32 -3.73 -19.18 -2.52
CA GLU A 32 -3.51 -20.50 -3.14
C GLU A 32 -4.58 -21.52 -2.74
N ASP A 33 -5.25 -21.26 -1.62
CA ASP A 33 -6.31 -22.12 -1.09
C ASP A 33 -7.56 -22.02 -1.98
N LYS A 34 -7.92 -23.16 -2.60
CA LYS A 34 -9.05 -23.24 -3.56
C LYS A 34 -10.40 -22.96 -2.90
N ASP A 35 -10.60 -23.40 -1.67
CA ASP A 35 -11.86 -23.18 -0.97
C ASP A 35 -12.01 -21.69 -0.63
N MET A 36 -10.93 -21.05 -0.23
CA MET A 36 -10.91 -19.59 -0.01
C MET A 36 -11.16 -18.83 -1.30
N ILE A 37 -10.58 -19.24 -2.44
CA ILE A 37 -10.85 -18.64 -3.75
C ILE A 37 -12.33 -18.75 -4.08
N ASN A 38 -12.92 -19.93 -3.96
CA ASN A 38 -14.34 -20.16 -4.23
C ASN A 38 -15.25 -19.30 -3.32
N ILE A 39 -14.92 -19.21 -2.02
CA ILE A 39 -15.67 -18.34 -1.09
C ILE A 39 -15.59 -16.88 -1.50
N CYS A 40 -14.42 -16.41 -1.88
CA CYS A 40 -14.22 -15.03 -2.33
C CYS A 40 -15.02 -14.74 -3.59
N GLU A 41 -15.01 -15.64 -4.57
CA GLU A 41 -15.77 -15.50 -5.83
C GLU A 41 -17.29 -15.50 -5.59
N LEU A 42 -17.80 -16.46 -4.81
CA LEU A 42 -19.23 -16.55 -4.49
C LEU A 42 -19.74 -15.38 -3.65
N SER A 43 -18.87 -14.72 -2.92
CA SER A 43 -19.21 -13.59 -2.05
C SER A 43 -18.83 -12.23 -2.61
N ASP A 44 -18.35 -12.14 -3.85
CA ASP A 44 -17.80 -10.92 -4.48
C ASP A 44 -16.72 -10.23 -3.63
N ILE A 45 -15.94 -11.02 -2.87
CA ILE A 45 -14.86 -10.50 -2.03
C ILE A 45 -13.57 -10.47 -2.84
N GLN A 46 -12.94 -9.30 -2.90
CA GLN A 46 -11.65 -9.11 -3.54
C GLN A 46 -10.56 -9.03 -2.46
N ILE A 47 -9.55 -9.91 -2.53
CA ILE A 47 -8.46 -9.94 -1.57
C ILE A 47 -7.14 -9.78 -2.29
N GLN A 48 -6.29 -8.88 -1.77
CA GLN A 48 -4.90 -8.70 -2.18
C GLN A 48 -4.01 -8.76 -0.95
N LYS A 49 -2.87 -9.42 -1.08
CA LYS A 49 -1.93 -9.62 0.03
C LYS A 49 -0.54 -9.19 -0.37
N ILE A 50 0.09 -8.40 0.48
CA ILE A 50 1.50 -8.08 0.35
C ILE A 50 2.25 -8.53 1.61
N TYR A 51 3.51 -8.86 1.44
CA TYR A 51 4.38 -9.16 2.56
C TYR A 51 5.78 -8.58 2.31
N CYS A 52 6.50 -8.35 3.38
CA CYS A 52 7.86 -7.87 3.36
C CYS A 52 8.69 -8.57 4.43
N GLU A 53 9.90 -8.95 4.05
CA GLU A 53 10.88 -9.64 4.92
C GLU A 53 12.13 -8.78 5.19
N ASP A 54 12.11 -7.51 4.78
CA ASP A 54 13.26 -6.63 4.84
C ASP A 54 13.49 -6.12 6.27
N THR A 55 14.68 -6.38 6.80
CA THR A 55 15.10 -5.92 8.12
C THR A 55 15.21 -4.39 8.23
N LEU A 56 15.35 -3.68 7.10
CA LEU A 56 15.36 -2.22 7.04
C LEU A 56 14.03 -1.62 7.52
N LEU A 57 12.98 -2.42 7.57
CA LEU A 57 11.67 -1.99 8.04
C LEU A 57 11.48 -2.10 9.56
N LYS A 58 12.48 -2.59 10.27
CA LYS A 58 12.44 -2.65 11.75
C LYS A 58 12.22 -1.23 12.32
N GLY A 59 11.14 -1.07 13.09
CA GLY A 59 10.76 0.21 13.68
C GLY A 59 10.12 1.22 12.71
N LYS A 60 9.87 0.85 11.44
CA LYS A 60 9.18 1.68 10.46
C LYS A 60 7.66 1.57 10.60
N VAL A 61 6.97 2.61 10.17
CA VAL A 61 5.50 2.72 10.17
C VAL A 61 4.99 2.68 8.74
N PHE A 62 3.91 1.93 8.51
CA PHE A 62 3.21 1.91 7.23
C PHE A 62 1.98 2.81 7.31
N ASN A 63 1.99 3.90 6.55
CA ASN A 63 0.83 4.74 6.35
C ASN A 63 0.17 4.42 5.01
N PHE A 64 -1.15 4.30 4.98
CA PHE A 64 -1.89 4.10 3.74
C PHE A 64 -2.65 5.38 3.38
N ILE A 65 -2.49 5.79 2.13
CA ILE A 65 -3.13 6.98 1.58
C ILE A 65 -3.95 6.56 0.37
N ILE A 66 -5.25 6.81 0.39
CA ILE A 66 -6.13 6.52 -0.75
C ILE A 66 -6.43 7.82 -1.46
N LYS A 67 -6.11 7.90 -2.74
CA LYS A 67 -6.42 9.05 -3.60
C LYS A 67 -7.47 8.67 -4.62
N GLU A 68 -8.56 9.42 -4.64
CA GLU A 68 -9.59 9.35 -5.68
C GLU A 68 -9.19 10.21 -6.86
N PHE A 69 -9.22 9.65 -8.04
CA PHE A 69 -8.97 10.36 -9.29
C PHE A 69 -10.26 10.47 -10.11
N LYS A 70 -10.54 11.68 -10.59
CA LYS A 70 -11.59 11.96 -11.57
C LYS A 70 -11.01 12.71 -12.75
N LYS A 71 -11.13 12.13 -13.95
CA LYS A 71 -10.57 12.71 -15.19
C LYS A 71 -9.10 13.12 -15.04
N GLY A 72 -8.29 12.25 -14.41
CA GLY A 72 -6.85 12.45 -14.20
C GLY A 72 -6.45 13.42 -13.09
N LYS A 73 -7.42 14.03 -12.40
CA LYS A 73 -7.15 14.95 -11.27
C LYS A 73 -7.51 14.28 -9.94
N ILE A 74 -6.73 14.56 -8.90
CA ILE A 74 -7.05 14.14 -7.54
C ILE A 74 -8.32 14.88 -7.09
N ASN A 75 -9.37 14.14 -6.77
CA ASN A 75 -10.65 14.65 -6.29
C ASN A 75 -10.73 14.65 -4.77
N SER A 76 -10.23 13.59 -4.13
CA SER A 76 -10.19 13.47 -2.68
C SER A 76 -9.01 12.63 -2.23
N THR A 77 -8.62 12.78 -0.97
CA THR A 77 -7.56 12.01 -0.33
C THR A 77 -8.04 11.53 1.04
N ILE A 78 -7.89 10.25 1.32
CA ILE A 78 -8.18 9.63 2.61
C ILE A 78 -6.85 9.16 3.18
N ASN A 79 -6.47 9.67 4.34
CA ASN A 79 -5.29 9.21 5.06
C ASN A 79 -5.74 8.18 6.09
N LEU A 80 -5.32 6.94 5.90
CA LEU A 80 -5.52 5.87 6.85
C LEU A 80 -4.25 5.74 7.68
N ASN A 81 -4.02 6.74 8.52
CA ASN A 81 -2.92 6.68 9.47
C ASN A 81 -3.24 5.59 10.49
N ILE A 82 -2.51 4.51 10.41
CA ILE A 82 -2.53 3.43 11.43
C ILE A 82 -1.66 3.85 12.63
N THR A 83 -1.47 5.14 12.83
CA THR A 83 -0.70 5.66 13.96
C THR A 83 -1.45 5.39 15.25
N ALA A 84 -0.84 4.51 16.02
CA ALA A 84 -0.82 4.52 17.49
C ALA A 84 -2.09 5.04 18.19
N GLN A 85 -3.22 4.39 17.97
CA GLN A 85 -4.26 4.47 18.99
C GLN A 85 -3.84 3.56 20.15
N LYS A 86 -3.48 4.16 21.26
CA LYS A 86 -3.39 3.42 22.53
C LYS A 86 -4.75 2.78 22.76
N GLN A 87 -4.82 1.47 22.62
CA GLN A 87 -6.05 0.74 22.97
C GLN A 87 -5.95 0.31 24.43
N ARG A 88 -6.95 0.70 25.19
CA ARG A 88 -7.13 0.26 26.57
C ARG A 88 -7.95 -1.02 26.58
N PHE A 89 -7.38 -2.08 27.09
CA PHE A 89 -8.08 -3.33 27.27
C PHE A 89 -8.38 -3.51 28.75
N PRO A 90 -9.68 -3.58 29.16
CA PRO A 90 -10.03 -3.90 30.53
C PRO A 90 -9.74 -5.39 30.81
N PHE A 91 -9.20 -5.69 31.96
CA PHE A 91 -9.13 -7.04 32.50
C PHE A 91 -9.46 -6.99 34.01
N VAL A 92 -10.03 -8.07 34.49
CA VAL A 92 -10.40 -8.17 35.92
C VAL A 92 -9.34 -9.00 36.62
N MET A 93 -8.75 -8.45 37.70
CA MET A 93 -7.81 -9.14 38.55
C MET A 93 -8.21 -8.88 40.05
N ASN A 94 -8.42 -9.93 40.79
CA ASN A 94 -8.84 -9.86 42.20
C ASN A 94 -10.13 -9.06 42.48
N GLY A 95 -11.05 -9.04 41.46
CA GLY A 95 -12.30 -8.28 41.56
C GLY A 95 -12.21 -6.83 41.11
N ASP A 96 -11.03 -6.32 40.87
CA ASP A 96 -10.80 -4.96 40.35
C ASP A 96 -10.65 -4.95 38.85
N THR A 97 -11.28 -3.95 38.18
CA THR A 97 -11.08 -3.72 36.75
C THR A 97 -9.82 -2.91 36.55
N MET A 98 -8.82 -3.57 36.00
CA MET A 98 -7.57 -2.94 35.57
C MET A 98 -7.56 -2.72 34.08
N PHE A 99 -6.74 -1.80 33.61
CA PHE A 99 -6.56 -1.53 32.19
C PHE A 99 -5.08 -1.72 31.82
N TYR A 100 -4.82 -2.47 30.77
CA TYR A 100 -3.51 -2.42 30.17
C TYR A 100 -3.60 -1.70 28.82
N GLU A 101 -2.65 -0.81 28.57
CA GLU A 101 -2.55 -0.08 27.33
C GLU A 101 -1.59 -0.83 26.40
N ILE A 102 -2.11 -1.32 25.28
CA ILE A 102 -1.24 -1.65 24.16
C ILE A 102 -1.10 -0.35 23.35
N ALA A 103 0.06 0.26 23.45
CA ALA A 103 0.46 1.15 22.41
C ALA A 103 0.75 0.28 21.18
N PHE A 104 -0.15 0.27 20.21
CA PHE A 104 0.20 -0.15 18.87
C PHE A 104 1.14 0.93 18.31
N THR A 105 2.31 1.02 18.97
CA THR A 105 3.31 1.97 18.55
C THR A 105 3.78 1.52 17.17
N ASP A 106 3.80 2.42 16.25
CA ASP A 106 4.87 2.80 15.34
C ASP A 106 5.84 1.68 14.88
N LYS A 107 5.58 0.42 15.24
CA LYS A 107 6.41 -0.69 14.86
C LYS A 107 5.63 -1.52 13.88
N THR A 108 6.22 -1.77 12.76
CA THR A 108 5.74 -2.62 11.67
C THR A 108 5.42 -4.07 12.10
N GLY A 109 5.36 -4.39 13.38
CA GLY A 109 5.28 -5.76 13.86
C GLY A 109 6.57 -6.57 13.63
N PHE A 110 7.62 -5.95 13.08
CA PHE A 110 8.98 -6.50 13.11
C PHE A 110 9.51 -6.42 14.55
N GLY A 111 8.99 -7.27 15.40
CA GLY A 111 9.66 -7.61 16.67
C GLY A 111 10.87 -8.49 16.36
N ASP A 112 11.71 -8.73 17.36
CA ASP A 112 12.88 -9.59 17.21
C ASP A 112 12.55 -11.04 16.80
N ALA A 113 11.28 -11.43 16.93
CA ALA A 113 10.76 -12.76 16.59
C ALA A 113 10.10 -12.89 15.22
N THR A 114 9.74 -11.80 14.55
CA THR A 114 9.05 -11.85 13.27
C THR A 114 9.98 -11.42 12.15
N LYS A 115 10.17 -12.33 11.19
CA LYS A 115 10.99 -12.09 10.00
C LYS A 115 10.20 -11.45 8.85
N SER A 116 8.89 -11.33 8.96
CA SER A 116 8.04 -10.81 7.89
C SER A 116 6.81 -10.07 8.40
N VAL A 117 6.35 -9.09 7.65
CA VAL A 117 5.07 -8.39 7.83
C VAL A 117 4.15 -8.72 6.69
N SER A 118 2.92 -9.13 7.00
CA SER A 118 1.87 -9.38 6.01
C SER A 118 0.74 -8.36 6.16
N ILE A 119 0.36 -7.74 5.06
CA ILE A 119 -0.73 -6.77 4.99
C ILE A 119 -1.77 -7.30 4.02
N THR A 120 -3.02 -7.36 4.47
CA THR A 120 -4.13 -7.85 3.67
C THR A 120 -5.08 -6.70 3.33
N PHE A 121 -5.41 -6.57 2.07
CA PHE A 121 -6.43 -5.67 1.55
C PHE A 121 -7.63 -6.53 1.14
N ALA A 122 -8.73 -6.41 1.85
CA ALA A 122 -9.96 -7.14 1.55
C ALA A 122 -11.09 -6.15 1.27
N GLY A 123 -11.79 -6.34 0.17
CA GLY A 123 -12.88 -5.45 -0.23
C GLY A 123 -14.10 -6.20 -0.71
N ILE A 124 -15.27 -5.64 -0.43
CA ILE A 124 -16.55 -6.13 -0.91
C ILE A 124 -17.38 -4.96 -1.43
N LEU A 125 -17.97 -5.13 -2.61
CA LEU A 125 -18.92 -4.17 -3.16
C LEU A 125 -20.32 -4.52 -2.65
N LYS A 126 -20.97 -3.54 -2.03
CA LYS A 126 -22.41 -3.60 -1.68
C LYS A 126 -23.10 -2.39 -2.25
N GLN A 127 -24.02 -2.60 -3.18
CA GLN A 127 -24.66 -1.56 -3.96
C GLN A 127 -23.61 -0.74 -4.75
N ASP A 128 -23.38 0.52 -4.37
CA ASP A 128 -22.41 1.43 -4.98
C ASP A 128 -21.23 1.77 -4.05
N LYS A 129 -21.13 1.06 -2.92
CA LYS A 129 -20.10 1.26 -1.90
C LYS A 129 -19.14 0.06 -1.83
N PHE A 130 -17.89 0.31 -2.10
CA PHE A 130 -16.82 -0.67 -1.91
C PHE A 130 -16.23 -0.48 -0.52
N LYS A 131 -16.53 -1.40 0.38
CA LYS A 131 -15.96 -1.40 1.72
C LYS A 131 -14.59 -2.07 1.67
N LEU A 132 -13.54 -1.28 1.81
CA LEU A 132 -12.16 -1.73 1.85
C LEU A 132 -11.69 -1.85 3.29
N LYS A 133 -11.19 -3.02 3.66
CA LYS A 133 -10.53 -3.29 4.94
C LYS A 133 -9.05 -3.53 4.68
N ILE A 134 -8.19 -2.88 5.47
CA ILE A 134 -6.76 -3.12 5.48
C ILE A 134 -6.41 -3.78 6.80
N GLY A 135 -5.96 -5.03 6.72
CA GLY A 135 -5.52 -5.84 7.85
C GLY A 135 -4.00 -5.79 7.96
N TYR A 136 -3.52 -5.40 9.11
CA TYR A 136 -2.12 -5.30 9.48
C TYR A 136 -1.89 -6.12 10.77
N PRO A 137 -0.71 -6.69 11.04
CA PRO A 137 -0.50 -7.41 12.28
C PRO A 137 -0.90 -6.60 13.52
N GLY A 138 -1.92 -7.08 14.23
CA GLY A 138 -2.45 -6.42 15.42
C GLY A 138 -3.41 -5.25 15.19
N LEU A 139 -3.68 -4.85 13.94
CA LEU A 139 -4.55 -3.71 13.65
C LEU A 139 -5.35 -3.92 12.36
N ASN A 140 -6.59 -3.43 12.37
CA ASN A 140 -7.42 -3.38 11.17
C ASN A 140 -8.02 -1.98 11.02
N THR A 141 -8.01 -1.46 9.81
CA THR A 141 -8.73 -0.24 9.45
C THR A 141 -9.67 -0.52 8.29
N ALA A 142 -10.72 0.28 8.16
CA ALA A 142 -11.66 0.15 7.07
C ALA A 142 -12.11 1.52 6.58
N THR A 143 -12.45 1.59 5.30
CA THR A 143 -13.02 2.78 4.66
C THR A 143 -14.02 2.37 3.60
N GLU A 144 -14.89 3.30 3.19
CA GLU A 144 -15.82 3.10 2.09
C GLU A 144 -15.44 3.98 0.91
N LEU A 145 -15.38 3.37 -0.26
CA LEU A 145 -15.11 4.03 -1.54
C LEU A 145 -16.35 3.91 -2.42
N LYS A 146 -16.55 4.84 -3.35
CA LYS A 146 -17.57 4.65 -4.40
C LYS A 146 -17.09 3.56 -5.34
N GLY A 147 -17.95 2.59 -5.60
CA GLY A 147 -17.63 1.46 -6.45
C GLY A 147 -18.68 1.17 -7.50
N LYS A 148 -18.32 0.32 -8.45
CA LYS A 148 -19.22 -0.24 -9.46
C LYS A 148 -18.87 -1.70 -9.66
N SER A 149 -19.82 -2.49 -10.17
CA SER A 149 -19.66 -3.93 -10.38
C SER A 149 -18.49 -4.30 -11.30
N ASN A 150 -18.10 -3.41 -12.20
CA ASN A 150 -16.97 -3.63 -13.09
C ASN A 150 -15.61 -3.14 -12.53
N TYR A 151 -15.57 -2.67 -11.28
CA TYR A 151 -14.31 -2.26 -10.65
C TYR A 151 -13.61 -3.45 -9.99
N SER A 152 -12.31 -3.47 -10.08
CA SER A 152 -11.47 -4.50 -9.45
C SER A 152 -10.33 -3.90 -8.67
N LEU A 153 -10.04 -4.50 -7.51
CA LEU A 153 -8.87 -4.19 -6.70
C LEU A 153 -7.67 -4.95 -7.25
N ARG A 154 -6.66 -4.25 -7.73
CA ARG A 154 -5.48 -4.83 -8.37
C ARG A 154 -4.20 -4.28 -7.77
N LEU A 155 -3.21 -5.16 -7.70
CA LEU A 155 -1.85 -4.81 -7.28
C LEU A 155 -1.08 -4.08 -8.40
N ALA A 156 -0.15 -3.22 -8.00
CA ALA A 156 0.86 -2.71 -8.91
C ALA A 156 1.76 -3.86 -9.37
N ASN A 157 2.17 -3.87 -10.64
CA ASN A 157 3.07 -4.90 -11.20
C ASN A 157 2.58 -6.36 -11.08
N SER A 158 1.26 -6.59 -10.99
CA SER A 158 0.72 -7.95 -10.92
C SER A 158 1.04 -8.81 -12.16
N CYS A 159 1.65 -8.23 -13.19
CA CYS A 159 1.89 -8.88 -14.47
C CYS A 159 3.33 -9.41 -14.66
N SER A 160 4.30 -9.10 -13.80
CA SER A 160 5.67 -9.54 -14.03
C SER A 160 6.30 -10.35 -12.89
N ASP A 161 6.63 -9.75 -11.77
CA ASP A 161 7.57 -10.40 -10.83
C ASP A 161 7.02 -10.66 -9.43
N ASN A 162 5.71 -10.49 -9.18
CA ASN A 162 5.10 -10.61 -7.86
C ASN A 162 5.78 -9.77 -6.76
N LYS A 163 6.50 -8.72 -7.15
CA LYS A 163 7.20 -7.83 -6.24
C LYS A 163 7.27 -6.41 -6.77
N ILE A 164 7.34 -5.46 -5.86
CA ILE A 164 7.43 -4.05 -6.16
C ILE A 164 8.48 -3.39 -5.27
N LYS A 165 9.33 -2.57 -5.86
CA LYS A 165 10.31 -1.76 -5.15
C LYS A 165 9.66 -0.46 -4.70
N VAL A 166 9.59 -0.24 -3.39
CA VAL A 166 8.94 0.91 -2.77
C VAL A 166 9.98 1.79 -2.09
N PRO A 167 10.04 3.09 -2.38
CA PRO A 167 10.94 4.01 -1.68
C PRO A 167 10.48 4.20 -0.23
N ILE A 168 11.44 4.31 0.69
CA ILE A 168 11.20 4.67 2.09
C ILE A 168 11.05 6.19 2.19
N ASN A 169 10.23 6.66 3.11
CA ASN A 169 9.91 8.09 3.35
C ASN A 169 9.25 8.81 2.16
N LYS A 170 8.66 8.07 1.23
CA LYS A 170 7.95 8.65 0.09
C LYS A 170 6.70 7.83 -0.25
N PRO A 171 5.52 8.45 -0.43
CA PRO A 171 4.33 7.73 -0.85
C PRO A 171 4.52 7.06 -2.21
N TYR A 172 4.18 5.78 -2.31
CA TYR A 172 4.27 5.01 -3.54
C TYR A 172 2.97 4.21 -3.77
N PRO A 173 2.38 4.24 -4.99
CA PRO A 173 1.15 3.51 -5.29
C PRO A 173 1.42 2.01 -5.37
N ILE A 174 0.63 1.22 -4.62
CA ILE A 174 0.76 -0.24 -4.55
C ILE A 174 -0.47 -0.99 -5.04
N LEU A 175 -1.65 -0.39 -4.95
CA LEU A 175 -2.89 -0.95 -5.46
C LEU A 175 -3.72 0.13 -6.17
N ALA A 176 -4.59 -0.34 -7.07
CA ALA A 176 -5.67 0.46 -7.61
C ALA A 176 -7.01 -0.25 -7.46
N TYR A 177 -8.08 0.52 -7.28
CA TYR A 177 -9.46 0.09 -7.43
C TYR A 177 -10.05 0.86 -8.60
N SER A 178 -10.22 0.18 -9.73
CA SER A 178 -10.53 0.82 -11.02
C SER A 178 -11.40 -0.06 -11.91
N PRO A 179 -12.12 0.53 -12.89
CA PRO A 179 -12.69 -0.25 -13.97
C PRO A 179 -11.59 -0.82 -14.86
N PRO A 180 -11.93 -1.82 -15.71
CA PRO A 180 -11.06 -2.24 -16.79
C PRO A 180 -10.85 -1.09 -17.78
N PHE A 181 -9.74 -1.12 -18.48
CA PHE A 181 -9.47 -0.21 -19.58
C PHE A 181 -9.25 -0.97 -20.89
N ASP A 182 -9.53 -0.31 -21.98
CA ASP A 182 -9.34 -0.85 -23.31
C ASP A 182 -7.89 -0.64 -23.77
N THR A 183 -7.22 -1.71 -24.17
CA THR A 183 -5.86 -1.68 -24.73
C THR A 183 -5.83 -1.41 -26.23
N GLY A 184 -6.98 -1.20 -26.85
CA GLY A 184 -7.11 -1.01 -28.31
C GLY A 184 -7.21 -2.30 -29.14
N SER A 185 -7.13 -3.48 -28.48
CA SER A 185 -7.21 -4.81 -29.13
C SER A 185 -8.47 -5.59 -28.80
N ASN A 186 -9.54 -4.93 -28.35
CA ASN A 186 -10.76 -5.54 -27.78
C ASN A 186 -10.49 -6.39 -26.51
N VAL A 187 -9.31 -6.26 -25.94
CA VAL A 187 -8.94 -6.91 -24.67
C VAL A 187 -9.03 -5.91 -23.55
N GLN A 188 -9.84 -6.22 -22.56
CA GLN A 188 -9.90 -5.44 -21.34
C GLN A 188 -8.77 -5.85 -20.39
N SER A 189 -8.04 -4.87 -19.86
CA SER A 189 -6.96 -5.09 -18.91
C SER A 189 -7.21 -4.31 -17.61
N TYR A 190 -6.58 -4.80 -16.54
CA TYR A 190 -6.56 -4.12 -15.23
C TYR A 190 -5.13 -3.79 -14.77
N CYS A 191 -4.13 -4.10 -15.58
CA CYS A 191 -2.71 -4.05 -15.20
C CYS A 191 -2.03 -2.76 -15.64
N LEU A 192 -2.34 -1.63 -15.01
CA LEU A 192 -1.71 -0.33 -15.36
C LEU A 192 -0.67 0.16 -14.34
N LEU A 193 -0.77 -0.26 -13.09
CA LEU A 193 0.00 0.36 -12.01
C LEU A 193 1.52 0.18 -12.12
N GLY A 194 1.97 -0.85 -12.81
CA GLY A 194 3.41 -1.12 -12.93
C GLY A 194 4.08 -0.48 -14.14
N GLU A 195 3.31 -0.15 -15.15
CA GLU A 195 3.82 0.24 -16.45
C GLU A 195 3.64 1.73 -16.73
N GLU A 196 2.63 2.36 -16.10
CA GLU A 196 2.23 3.71 -16.40
C GLU A 196 2.04 4.57 -15.16
N ASN A 197 2.43 5.85 -15.28
CA ASN A 197 2.19 6.82 -14.24
C ASN A 197 0.68 6.94 -13.99
N ILE A 198 0.26 6.76 -12.75
CA ILE A 198 -1.14 6.77 -12.34
C ILE A 198 -1.87 8.07 -12.71
N HIS A 199 -1.16 9.20 -12.80
CA HIS A 199 -1.73 10.48 -13.20
C HIS A 199 -2.09 10.54 -14.69
N ASP A 200 -1.50 9.68 -15.51
CA ASP A 200 -1.68 9.67 -16.97
C ASP A 200 -2.80 8.73 -17.43
N TRP A 201 -3.39 7.96 -16.54
CA TRP A 201 -4.41 6.96 -16.90
C TRP A 201 -5.61 7.55 -17.63
N TYR A 202 -6.04 8.77 -17.27
CA TYR A 202 -7.11 9.43 -17.99
C TYR A 202 -6.69 9.87 -19.40
N SER A 203 -5.52 10.44 -19.56
CA SER A 203 -5.03 10.92 -20.86
C SER A 203 -4.76 9.77 -21.82
N LYS A 204 -4.12 8.70 -21.35
CA LYS A 204 -3.71 7.55 -22.17
C LYS A 204 -4.84 6.55 -22.39
N PHE A 205 -5.54 6.14 -21.33
CA PHE A 205 -6.50 5.03 -21.37
C PHE A 205 -7.94 5.45 -21.14
N LYS A 206 -8.21 6.75 -21.02
CA LYS A 206 -9.56 7.30 -20.79
C LYS A 206 -10.24 6.78 -19.53
N VAL A 207 -9.49 6.29 -18.54
CA VAL A 207 -10.04 5.86 -17.24
C VAL A 207 -10.53 7.08 -16.48
N LYS A 208 -11.85 7.27 -16.44
CA LYS A 208 -12.48 8.50 -15.94
C LYS A 208 -12.50 8.61 -14.42
N HIS A 209 -12.52 7.47 -13.73
CA HIS A 209 -12.64 7.42 -12.27
C HIS A 209 -11.95 6.17 -11.73
N TYR A 210 -11.10 6.33 -10.74
CA TYR A 210 -10.38 5.26 -10.06
C TYR A 210 -9.83 5.75 -8.72
N TYR A 211 -9.45 4.79 -7.88
CA TYR A 211 -8.72 5.03 -6.64
C TYR A 211 -7.34 4.41 -6.74
N ALA A 212 -6.36 5.09 -6.17
CA ALA A 212 -5.01 4.55 -5.97
C ALA A 212 -4.71 4.50 -4.48
N ILE A 213 -4.20 3.36 -4.04
CA ILE A 213 -3.81 3.13 -2.67
C ILE A 213 -2.29 3.21 -2.62
N TYR A 214 -1.79 4.19 -1.89
CA TYR A 214 -0.37 4.42 -1.67
C TYR A 214 0.04 3.87 -0.32
N VAL A 215 1.26 3.35 -0.25
CA VAL A 215 1.96 3.12 1.00
C VAL A 215 3.04 4.16 1.18
N GLU A 216 3.20 4.67 2.39
CA GLU A 216 4.31 5.49 2.82
C GLU A 216 4.95 4.82 4.03
N ILE A 217 6.22 4.46 3.92
CA ILE A 217 6.99 3.77 4.96
C ILE A 217 7.91 4.81 5.62
N LYS A 218 7.73 5.06 6.93
CA LYS A 218 8.49 6.07 7.70
C LYS A 218 9.33 5.46 8.79
#